data_5e71a6d8a3ddbd77a6d9aa09a5bf8e42
#
_entry.id   5e71a6d8a3ddbd77a6d9aa09a5bf8e42
#
_cell.length_a   1.000
_cell.length_b   1.000
_cell.length_c   1.000
_cell.angle_alpha   90.00
_cell.angle_beta   90.00
_cell.angle_gamma   90.00
#
_symmetry.space_group_name_H-M   'P 1'
#
loop_
_entity.id
_entity.type
_entity.pdbx_description
1 polymer ?
#
loop_
_entity_poly.entity_id
_entity_poly.type
_entity_poly.pdbx_seq_one_letter_code
_entity_poly.pdbx_strand_id
1 'polypeptide(L)'
;MYDMGFNNPAMPWRELERRLSDRHFDLTDGSHDEAGGIYASNDASTERFVGSQKGQRTRAVVPYAELHAHSHFSFLDGASSPEELVLEAVRLDLSALALTDHGGFYGVVRFAECAREVGLPTVFGAELTVDAWQSEETSTLRPQGSNFSRVGSVDPAGKRLIVLARHPAGYASLSALLSRSQMAGQKNAPRISTPELFDALDSHRGDWALLTAGRRGAVPTALEAEGVLGARRELCQIVEAAGKENVFVELWNHGDPSDDSRNDRLADLAAEQKVGLLCTNGVHYAVPSKRRLAKAMAAIR
;
A
#
# COMPACT_ATOMS: atom_id res chain seq x y z
N MET A 1 40.82 0.69 -15.07
CA MET A 1 39.90 -0.38 -14.65
C MET A 1 39.49 -0.01 -13.23
N TYR A 2 38.43 0.78 -13.08
CA TYR A 2 37.94 1.23 -11.75
C TYR A 2 37.06 0.11 -11.17
N ASP A 3 37.55 -0.44 -10.09
CA ASP A 3 36.81 -1.38 -9.26
C ASP A 3 35.63 -0.65 -8.59
N MET A 4 34.43 -0.82 -9.13
CA MET A 4 33.18 -0.34 -8.55
C MET A 4 32.66 -1.37 -7.55
N GLY A 5 33.55 -1.88 -6.69
CA GLY A 5 33.17 -2.70 -5.57
C GLY A 5 32.34 -1.90 -4.56
N PHE A 6 31.16 -2.37 -4.20
CA PHE A 6 30.47 -1.92 -3.00
C PHE A 6 31.44 -2.11 -1.83
N ASN A 7 31.96 -1.02 -1.28
CA ASN A 7 32.74 -1.03 -0.04
C ASN A 7 31.80 -1.33 1.13
N ASN A 8 31.39 -2.59 1.25
CA ASN A 8 30.78 -3.04 2.48
C ASN A 8 31.85 -2.94 3.59
N PRO A 9 31.54 -2.33 4.74
CA PRO A 9 32.46 -2.33 5.85
C PRO A 9 32.82 -3.78 6.20
N ALA A 10 34.10 -4.04 6.51
CA ALA A 10 34.57 -5.37 6.91
C ALA A 10 34.03 -5.72 8.31
N MET A 11 32.73 -5.94 8.40
CA MET A 11 32.07 -6.36 9.65
C MET A 11 31.03 -7.44 9.33
N PRO A 12 30.79 -8.39 10.26
CA PRO A 12 29.75 -9.39 10.13
C PRO A 12 28.36 -8.74 9.94
N TRP A 13 27.51 -9.34 9.13
CA TRP A 13 26.15 -8.85 8.85
C TRP A 13 25.35 -8.55 10.13
N ARG A 14 25.45 -9.40 11.15
CA ARG A 14 24.82 -9.21 12.47
C ARG A 14 25.23 -7.90 13.15
N GLU A 15 26.49 -7.52 13.04
CA GLU A 15 26.98 -6.25 13.62
C GLU A 15 26.48 -5.04 12.83
N LEU A 16 26.38 -5.16 11.50
CA LEU A 16 25.79 -4.12 10.67
C LEU A 16 24.30 -3.94 10.99
N GLU A 17 23.56 -5.03 11.08
CA GLU A 17 22.14 -5.04 11.43
C GLU A 17 21.90 -4.48 12.84
N ARG A 18 22.74 -4.83 13.81
CA ARG A 18 22.70 -4.28 15.18
C ARG A 18 22.87 -2.76 15.18
N ARG A 19 23.79 -2.23 14.38
CA ARG A 19 24.05 -0.79 14.28
C ARG A 19 22.93 -0.03 13.55
N LEU A 20 22.27 -0.67 12.60
CA LEU A 20 21.22 -0.04 11.81
C LEU A 20 19.84 -0.14 12.45
N SER A 21 19.63 -1.09 13.38
CA SER A 21 18.30 -1.35 13.96
C SER A 21 18.03 -0.66 15.30
N ASP A 22 18.94 0.15 15.84
CA ASP A 22 18.84 0.80 17.18
C ASP A 22 18.45 -0.16 18.33
N ARG A 23 18.64 -1.47 18.16
CA ARG A 23 18.34 -2.46 19.19
C ARG A 23 19.55 -2.58 20.12
N HIS A 24 19.43 -2.07 21.32
CA HIS A 24 20.35 -2.39 22.43
C HIS A 24 20.16 -3.86 22.81
N PHE A 25 21.06 -4.72 22.34
CA PHE A 25 21.19 -6.08 22.85
C PHE A 25 22.11 -6.08 24.06
N ASP A 26 21.58 -6.50 25.21
CA ASP A 26 22.38 -6.73 26.41
C ASP A 26 23.32 -7.93 26.18
N LEU A 27 24.65 -7.71 26.31
CA LEU A 27 25.71 -8.68 26.04
C LEU A 27 25.99 -9.63 27.23
N THR A 28 25.03 -9.93 28.08
CA THR A 28 25.26 -10.75 29.27
C THR A 28 24.77 -12.19 29.21
N ASP A 29 24.28 -12.68 28.06
CA ASP A 29 23.91 -14.07 27.93
C ASP A 29 24.87 -14.80 26.96
N GLY A 30 25.87 -15.46 27.58
CA GLY A 30 26.84 -16.32 26.90
C GLY A 30 26.29 -17.72 26.73
N SER A 31 25.62 -18.01 25.64
CA SER A 31 25.45 -19.40 25.16
C SER A 31 25.83 -19.48 23.68
N HIS A 32 26.99 -20.10 23.47
CA HIS A 32 27.43 -20.59 22.17
C HIS A 32 26.53 -21.75 21.73
N ASP A 33 25.81 -21.60 20.62
CA ASP A 33 25.42 -22.73 19.79
C ASP A 33 25.71 -22.38 18.32
N GLU A 34 26.61 -23.16 17.77
CA GLU A 34 26.95 -23.17 16.37
C GLU A 34 25.86 -23.88 15.55
N ALA A 35 25.62 -23.35 14.36
CA ALA A 35 24.84 -23.90 13.25
C ALA A 35 23.35 -23.63 13.23
N GLY A 36 22.96 -22.78 12.28
CA GLY A 36 21.61 -22.76 11.73
C GLY A 36 21.00 -21.39 11.49
N GLY A 37 20.92 -21.02 10.26
CA GLY A 37 19.83 -20.20 9.70
C GLY A 37 19.68 -18.74 10.14
N ILE A 38 19.81 -17.87 9.19
CA ILE A 38 19.67 -16.39 9.25
C ILE A 38 18.27 -15.90 9.72
N TYR A 39 17.37 -16.76 10.17
CA TYR A 39 15.96 -16.46 10.46
C TYR A 39 15.51 -16.65 11.91
N ALA A 40 16.41 -16.89 12.85
CA ALA A 40 16.03 -17.24 14.22
C ALA A 40 15.76 -16.05 15.18
N SER A 41 15.84 -14.79 14.74
CA SER A 41 15.71 -13.64 15.66
C SER A 41 14.30 -13.00 15.74
N ASN A 42 13.32 -13.48 14.96
CA ASN A 42 11.96 -12.92 15.00
C ASN A 42 10.98 -13.74 15.87
N ASP A 43 11.28 -14.98 16.24
CA ASP A 43 10.36 -15.85 16.98
C ASP A 43 9.96 -15.28 18.35
N ALA A 44 10.90 -14.77 19.11
CA ALA A 44 10.62 -14.33 20.48
C ALA A 44 9.78 -13.04 20.57
N SER A 45 9.82 -12.18 19.55
CA SER A 45 8.98 -10.96 19.53
C SER A 45 7.58 -11.28 19.03
N THR A 46 7.45 -12.16 18.06
CA THR A 46 6.15 -12.60 17.53
C THR A 46 5.43 -13.49 18.56
N GLU A 47 6.14 -14.43 19.23
CA GLU A 47 5.55 -15.22 20.31
C GLU A 47 5.14 -14.40 21.52
N ARG A 48 5.92 -13.38 21.93
CA ARG A 48 5.50 -12.46 23.00
C ARG A 48 4.30 -11.61 22.61
N PHE A 49 4.21 -11.21 21.36
CA PHE A 49 3.09 -10.42 20.86
C PHE A 49 1.81 -11.27 20.73
N VAL A 50 1.91 -12.45 20.17
CA VAL A 50 0.81 -13.44 20.08
C VAL A 50 0.39 -13.92 21.47
N GLY A 51 1.34 -14.20 22.37
CA GLY A 51 1.05 -14.58 23.75
C GLY A 51 0.42 -13.49 24.62
N SER A 52 0.74 -12.22 24.35
CA SER A 52 0.19 -11.05 25.07
C SER A 52 -1.22 -10.65 24.61
N GLN A 53 -1.62 -11.02 23.41
CA GLN A 53 -2.89 -10.68 22.78
C GLN A 53 -3.97 -11.78 22.93
N LYS A 54 -3.95 -12.62 23.99
CA LYS A 54 -5.11 -13.45 24.35
C LYS A 54 -6.30 -12.61 24.90
N GLY A 55 -6.47 -11.40 24.37
CA GLY A 55 -7.71 -10.64 24.48
C GLY A 55 -8.79 -11.33 23.66
N GLN A 56 -10.01 -11.35 24.18
CA GLN A 56 -11.19 -11.92 23.56
C GLN A 56 -11.24 -11.59 22.06
N ARG A 57 -11.17 -12.62 21.20
CA ARG A 57 -11.49 -12.47 19.78
C ARG A 57 -12.94 -12.00 19.67
N THR A 58 -13.13 -10.83 19.14
CA THR A 58 -14.48 -10.32 18.84
C THR A 58 -14.90 -10.96 17.53
N ARG A 59 -15.79 -11.96 17.60
CA ARG A 59 -16.30 -12.59 16.38
C ARG A 59 -17.07 -11.57 15.55
N ALA A 60 -16.62 -11.33 14.32
CA ALA A 60 -17.30 -10.46 13.37
C ALA A 60 -18.70 -11.01 13.05
N VAL A 61 -19.72 -10.16 13.14
CA VAL A 61 -21.11 -10.52 12.79
C VAL A 61 -21.26 -10.71 11.28
N VAL A 62 -20.50 -9.93 10.49
CA VAL A 62 -20.44 -10.01 9.03
C VAL A 62 -19.00 -10.27 8.63
N PRO A 63 -18.71 -11.28 7.79
CA PRO A 63 -17.37 -11.51 7.27
C PRO A 63 -16.88 -10.27 6.52
N TYR A 64 -15.69 -9.77 6.88
CA TYR A 64 -15.09 -8.60 6.26
C TYR A 64 -13.62 -8.86 5.93
N ALA A 65 -13.20 -8.43 4.75
CA ALA A 65 -11.81 -8.40 4.35
C ALA A 65 -11.39 -6.94 4.10
N GLU A 66 -10.28 -6.51 4.68
CA GLU A 66 -9.71 -5.21 4.34
C GLU A 66 -8.83 -5.36 3.10
N LEU A 67 -9.18 -4.65 2.03
CA LEU A 67 -8.51 -4.75 0.74
C LEU A 67 -7.69 -3.49 0.37
N HIS A 68 -7.59 -2.55 1.30
CA HIS A 68 -6.81 -1.32 1.11
C HIS A 68 -6.09 -0.95 2.41
N ALA A 69 -4.87 -1.41 2.58
CA ALA A 69 -4.06 -1.11 3.76
C ALA A 69 -2.62 -0.77 3.39
N HIS A 70 -2.08 0.27 4.04
CA HIS A 70 -0.71 0.74 3.89
C HIS A 70 0.10 0.44 5.14
N SER A 71 1.27 -0.15 4.95
CA SER A 71 2.25 -0.31 6.00
C SER A 71 3.18 0.91 6.10
N HIS A 72 4.09 0.89 7.07
CA HIS A 72 5.12 1.92 7.22
C HIS A 72 6.09 2.01 6.02
N PHE A 73 6.04 1.04 5.09
CA PHE A 73 6.76 1.13 3.82
C PHE A 73 6.14 2.16 2.85
N SER A 74 4.87 2.51 3.04
CA SER A 74 4.28 3.72 2.46
C SER A 74 4.73 4.92 3.28
N PHE A 75 5.90 5.47 2.94
CA PHE A 75 6.62 6.45 3.74
C PHE A 75 5.78 7.71 4.02
N LEU A 76 5.75 8.13 5.29
CA LEU A 76 4.91 9.22 5.82
C LEU A 76 3.39 9.02 5.64
N ASP A 77 2.94 7.82 5.27
CA ASP A 77 1.53 7.49 5.12
C ASP A 77 1.12 6.38 6.09
N GLY A 78 1.69 5.19 5.98
CA GLY A 78 1.44 4.09 6.91
C GLY A 78 2.23 4.22 8.21
N ALA A 79 1.58 4.01 9.37
CA ALA A 79 2.20 4.13 10.70
C ALA A 79 2.36 2.79 11.42
N SER A 80 2.06 1.67 10.78
CA SER A 80 2.21 0.33 11.35
C SER A 80 3.04 -0.57 10.46
N SER A 81 3.75 -1.52 11.07
CA SER A 81 4.46 -2.55 10.32
C SER A 81 3.48 -3.55 9.67
N PRO A 82 3.90 -4.30 8.64
CA PRO A 82 3.08 -5.36 8.07
C PRO A 82 2.59 -6.37 9.12
N GLU A 83 3.44 -6.73 10.08
CA GLU A 83 3.11 -7.67 11.14
C GLU A 83 2.06 -7.12 12.10
N GLU A 84 2.16 -5.84 12.48
CA GLU A 84 1.15 -5.19 13.33
C GLU A 84 -0.23 -5.17 12.64
N LEU A 85 -0.27 -4.93 11.33
CA LEU A 85 -1.50 -4.98 10.54
C LEU A 85 -2.10 -6.39 10.53
N VAL A 86 -1.27 -7.42 10.31
CA VAL A 86 -1.70 -8.84 10.32
C VAL A 86 -2.26 -9.23 11.68
N LEU A 87 -1.55 -8.92 12.77
CA LEU A 87 -1.97 -9.29 14.12
C LEU A 87 -3.29 -8.60 14.51
N GLU A 88 -3.47 -7.34 14.13
CA GLU A 88 -4.72 -6.64 14.39
C GLU A 88 -5.86 -7.19 13.53
N ALA A 89 -5.62 -7.56 12.27
CA ALA A 89 -6.60 -8.20 11.42
C ALA A 89 -7.11 -9.53 12.02
N VAL A 90 -6.20 -10.34 12.57
CA VAL A 90 -6.56 -11.58 13.31
C VAL A 90 -7.36 -11.26 14.57
N ARG A 91 -6.97 -10.23 15.35
CA ARG A 91 -7.70 -9.81 16.55
C ARG A 91 -9.13 -9.38 16.23
N LEU A 92 -9.32 -8.69 15.10
CA LEU A 92 -10.61 -8.20 14.60
C LEU A 92 -11.42 -9.28 13.86
N ASP A 93 -10.90 -10.50 13.73
CA ASP A 93 -11.53 -11.61 13.01
C ASP A 93 -11.81 -11.28 11.54
N LEU A 94 -10.88 -10.57 10.88
CA LEU A 94 -10.99 -10.28 9.45
C LEU A 94 -10.84 -11.57 8.63
N SER A 95 -11.64 -11.69 7.56
CA SER A 95 -11.61 -12.85 6.67
C SER A 95 -10.34 -12.88 5.80
N ALA A 96 -9.76 -11.73 5.50
CA ALA A 96 -8.51 -11.56 4.77
C ALA A 96 -7.97 -10.13 4.95
N LEU A 97 -6.70 -9.94 4.61
CA LEU A 97 -6.06 -8.62 4.57
C LEU A 97 -5.28 -8.46 3.26
N ALA A 98 -5.43 -7.32 2.59
CA ALA A 98 -4.55 -6.91 1.51
C ALA A 98 -3.46 -5.95 2.01
N LEU A 99 -2.26 -6.06 1.44
CA LEU A 99 -1.23 -5.03 1.57
C LEU A 99 -1.09 -4.31 0.23
N THR A 100 -1.29 -2.98 0.25
CA THR A 100 -1.37 -2.13 -0.96
C THR A 100 -0.47 -0.90 -0.82
N ASP A 101 0.78 -1.11 -0.42
CA ASP A 101 1.75 -0.03 -0.28
C ASP A 101 1.95 0.77 -1.58
N HIS A 102 2.31 2.05 -1.47
CA HIS A 102 2.53 2.94 -2.60
C HIS A 102 3.66 2.47 -3.50
N GLY A 103 3.37 2.26 -4.78
CA GLY A 103 4.34 2.07 -5.85
C GLY A 103 5.28 0.89 -5.69
N GLY A 104 4.96 -0.11 -4.86
CA GLY A 104 5.85 -1.25 -4.66
C GLY A 104 5.37 -2.32 -3.68
N PHE A 105 6.10 -3.41 -3.62
CA PHE A 105 5.89 -4.57 -2.75
C PHE A 105 6.89 -4.64 -1.59
N TYR A 106 7.23 -3.49 -1.00
CA TYR A 106 8.33 -3.39 -0.03
C TYR A 106 8.10 -4.21 1.25
N GLY A 107 6.87 -4.26 1.74
CA GLY A 107 6.49 -4.98 2.96
C GLY A 107 6.01 -6.41 2.75
N VAL A 108 5.90 -6.88 1.50
CA VAL A 108 5.14 -8.09 1.15
C VAL A 108 5.70 -9.38 1.76
N VAL A 109 7.02 -9.51 1.88
CA VAL A 109 7.65 -10.72 2.46
C VAL A 109 7.30 -10.84 3.93
N ARG A 110 7.53 -9.79 4.71
CA ARG A 110 7.21 -9.75 6.15
C ARG A 110 5.71 -9.95 6.40
N PHE A 111 4.88 -9.35 5.54
CA PHE A 111 3.44 -9.52 5.55
C PHE A 111 3.02 -10.97 5.35
N ALA A 112 3.55 -11.62 4.29
CA ALA A 112 3.23 -13.00 3.94
C ALA A 112 3.71 -14.01 5.00
N GLU A 113 4.91 -13.81 5.55
CA GLU A 113 5.48 -14.67 6.59
C GLU A 113 4.63 -14.63 7.86
N CYS A 114 4.36 -13.43 8.39
CA CYS A 114 3.53 -13.26 9.56
C CYS A 114 2.11 -13.79 9.36
N ALA A 115 1.48 -13.49 8.22
CA ALA A 115 0.12 -13.97 7.93
C ALA A 115 0.04 -15.50 7.84
N ARG A 116 1.06 -16.15 7.26
CA ARG A 116 1.16 -17.61 7.20
C ARG A 116 1.25 -18.23 8.58
N GLU A 117 2.04 -17.66 9.50
CA GLU A 117 2.19 -18.15 10.87
C GLU A 117 0.88 -18.13 11.66
N VAL A 118 0.06 -17.08 11.44
CA VAL A 118 -1.23 -16.92 12.15
C VAL A 118 -2.43 -17.45 11.36
N GLY A 119 -2.24 -17.94 10.13
CA GLY A 119 -3.27 -18.51 9.28
C GLY A 119 -4.25 -17.47 8.70
N LEU A 120 -3.82 -16.20 8.51
CA LEU A 120 -4.64 -15.16 7.89
C LEU A 120 -4.53 -15.22 6.36
N PRO A 121 -5.64 -15.32 5.60
CA PRO A 121 -5.62 -15.18 4.16
C PRO A 121 -5.12 -13.79 3.72
N THR A 122 -4.27 -13.75 2.69
CA THR A 122 -3.64 -12.51 2.20
C THR A 122 -3.95 -12.23 0.75
N VAL A 123 -4.01 -10.94 0.42
CA VAL A 123 -4.05 -10.42 -0.95
C VAL A 123 -2.86 -9.48 -1.14
N PHE A 124 -2.18 -9.60 -2.28
CA PHE A 124 -1.04 -8.75 -2.63
C PHE A 124 -1.44 -7.73 -3.67
N GLY A 125 -1.15 -6.47 -3.41
CA GLY A 125 -1.46 -5.38 -4.30
C GLY A 125 -0.54 -4.18 -4.12
N ALA A 126 -0.77 -3.16 -4.91
CA ALA A 126 -0.08 -1.88 -4.76
C ALA A 126 -1.03 -0.73 -5.13
N GLU A 127 -0.86 0.41 -4.46
CA GLU A 127 -1.44 1.66 -4.91
C GLU A 127 -0.51 2.30 -5.94
N LEU A 128 -1.04 2.54 -7.14
CA LEU A 128 -0.33 3.20 -8.23
C LEU A 128 -0.71 4.67 -8.29
N THR A 129 0.28 5.54 -8.49
CA THR A 129 0.06 6.95 -8.84
C THR A 129 0.41 7.15 -10.32
N VAL A 130 -0.59 7.49 -11.11
CA VAL A 130 -0.52 7.59 -12.57
C VAL A 130 -0.45 9.07 -12.97
N ASP A 131 0.31 9.40 -14.00
CA ASP A 131 0.52 10.77 -14.52
C ASP A 131 1.03 11.78 -13.46
N ALA A 132 1.75 11.31 -12.46
CA ALA A 132 2.25 12.14 -11.35
C ALA A 132 3.10 13.33 -11.80
N TRP A 133 3.86 13.18 -12.88
CA TRP A 133 4.77 14.24 -13.41
C TRP A 133 4.05 15.34 -14.20
N GLN A 134 2.84 15.10 -14.72
CA GLN A 134 2.10 16.09 -15.51
C GLN A 134 1.63 17.26 -14.64
N SER A 135 1.36 17.01 -13.37
CA SER A 135 0.99 18.04 -12.41
C SER A 135 2.17 18.89 -11.92
N GLU A 136 3.42 18.40 -12.03
CA GLU A 136 4.61 19.18 -11.68
C GLU A 136 4.98 20.22 -12.75
N GLU A 137 4.74 19.93 -14.04
CA GLU A 137 5.00 20.85 -15.15
C GLU A 137 4.00 22.01 -15.20
N THR A 138 2.77 21.83 -14.71
CA THR A 138 1.73 22.88 -14.69
C THR A 138 1.81 23.81 -13.48
N SER A 139 2.59 23.50 -12.45
CA SER A 139 2.74 24.32 -11.25
C SER A 139 3.79 25.41 -11.44
N THR A 140 3.48 26.45 -12.23
CA THR A 140 4.30 27.67 -12.40
C THR A 140 4.33 28.62 -11.20
N LEU A 141 3.72 28.26 -10.07
CA LEU A 141 3.58 29.10 -8.87
C LEU A 141 4.43 28.58 -7.71
N ARG A 142 5.75 28.34 -7.92
CA ARG A 142 6.66 28.10 -6.80
C ARG A 142 7.50 29.36 -6.49
N PRO A 143 7.64 29.76 -5.22
CA PRO A 143 8.57 30.83 -4.85
C PRO A 143 10.00 30.42 -5.21
N GLN A 144 10.69 31.22 -6.00
CA GLN A 144 12.13 31.09 -6.22
C GLN A 144 12.86 31.31 -4.91
N GLY A 145 13.56 30.30 -4.39
CA GLY A 145 14.47 30.48 -3.26
C GLY A 145 14.60 29.36 -2.25
N SER A 146 13.92 28.21 -2.37
CA SER A 146 14.17 27.10 -1.45
C SER A 146 15.24 26.16 -2.00
N ASN A 147 16.42 26.15 -1.37
CA ASN A 147 17.53 25.19 -1.60
C ASN A 147 17.19 23.76 -1.10
N PHE A 148 15.93 23.39 -0.96
CA PHE A 148 15.56 22.00 -0.74
C PHE A 148 15.73 21.25 -2.06
N SER A 149 16.80 20.46 -2.13
CA SER A 149 17.01 19.40 -3.11
C SER A 149 15.69 18.68 -3.34
N ARG A 150 15.25 18.55 -4.58
CA ARG A 150 14.05 17.81 -4.99
C ARG A 150 14.17 16.35 -4.59
N VAL A 151 13.92 16.05 -3.35
CA VAL A 151 13.48 14.71 -2.98
C VAL A 151 12.10 14.60 -3.59
N GLY A 152 11.87 13.59 -4.43
CA GLY A 152 10.57 13.37 -5.07
C GLY A 152 9.44 13.50 -4.05
N SER A 153 8.33 14.09 -4.45
CA SER A 153 7.20 14.34 -3.54
C SER A 153 6.81 13.05 -2.85
N VAL A 154 6.76 13.06 -1.54
CA VAL A 154 6.32 11.91 -0.71
C VAL A 154 4.86 11.54 -1.01
N ASP A 155 4.12 12.49 -1.57
CA ASP A 155 2.73 12.34 -1.99
C ASP A 155 2.55 13.00 -3.37
N PRO A 156 2.99 12.32 -4.46
CA PRO A 156 2.91 12.88 -5.79
C PRO A 156 1.48 13.14 -6.18
N ALA A 157 1.23 14.31 -6.76
CA ALA A 157 -0.05 14.60 -7.37
C ALA A 157 -0.22 13.72 -8.62
N GLY A 158 -1.36 13.03 -8.72
CA GLY A 158 -1.65 12.11 -9.82
C GLY A 158 -2.91 11.33 -9.55
N LYS A 159 -3.35 10.58 -10.56
CA LYS A 159 -4.51 9.69 -10.43
C LYS A 159 -4.11 8.43 -9.66
N ARG A 160 -4.87 8.05 -8.67
CA ARG A 160 -4.58 6.84 -7.89
C ARG A 160 -5.52 5.72 -8.26
N LEU A 161 -4.96 4.50 -8.30
CA LEU A 161 -5.67 3.25 -8.49
C LEU A 161 -5.00 2.17 -7.64
N ILE A 162 -5.79 1.28 -7.06
CA ILE A 162 -5.27 0.09 -6.40
C ILE A 162 -5.40 -1.08 -7.34
N VAL A 163 -4.30 -1.82 -7.49
CA VAL A 163 -4.24 -3.05 -8.27
C VAL A 163 -3.95 -4.21 -7.35
N LEU A 164 -4.86 -5.18 -7.29
CA LEU A 164 -4.74 -6.39 -6.51
C LEU A 164 -4.48 -7.58 -7.44
N ALA A 165 -3.47 -8.39 -7.14
CA ALA A 165 -3.18 -9.60 -7.86
C ALA A 165 -4.18 -10.71 -7.47
N ARG A 166 -4.82 -11.34 -8.46
CA ARG A 166 -5.78 -12.43 -8.23
C ARG A 166 -5.10 -13.79 -8.05
N HIS A 167 -3.88 -13.94 -8.57
CA HIS A 167 -3.12 -15.19 -8.57
C HIS A 167 -1.62 -14.93 -8.82
N PRO A 168 -0.73 -15.92 -8.70
CA PRO A 168 0.72 -15.72 -8.83
C PRO A 168 1.19 -15.07 -10.14
N ALA A 169 0.55 -15.38 -11.29
CA ALA A 169 0.91 -14.71 -12.54
C ALA A 169 0.53 -13.22 -12.53
N GLY A 170 -0.63 -12.86 -11.93
CA GLY A 170 -1.02 -11.47 -11.70
C GLY A 170 -0.04 -10.73 -10.79
N TYR A 171 0.48 -11.40 -9.76
CA TYR A 171 1.54 -10.82 -8.91
C TYR A 171 2.83 -10.58 -9.71
N ALA A 172 3.24 -11.54 -10.54
CA ALA A 172 4.46 -11.41 -11.35
C ALA A 172 4.34 -10.28 -12.38
N SER A 173 3.20 -10.16 -13.06
CA SER A 173 2.95 -9.09 -14.03
C SER A 173 2.86 -7.71 -13.37
N LEU A 174 2.25 -7.61 -12.19
CA LEU A 174 2.21 -6.37 -11.41
C LEU A 174 3.62 -5.98 -10.91
N SER A 175 4.44 -6.95 -10.47
CA SER A 175 5.84 -6.71 -10.13
C SER A 175 6.65 -6.15 -11.30
N ALA A 176 6.42 -6.68 -12.51
CA ALA A 176 7.06 -6.19 -13.73
C ALA A 176 6.63 -4.76 -14.09
N LEU A 177 5.33 -4.43 -13.94
CA LEU A 177 4.81 -3.08 -14.14
C LEU A 177 5.44 -2.10 -13.15
N LEU A 178 5.46 -2.43 -11.85
CA LEU A 178 6.09 -1.64 -10.80
C LEU A 178 7.57 -1.41 -11.07
N SER A 179 8.31 -2.45 -11.48
CA SER A 179 9.73 -2.33 -11.82
C SER A 179 9.96 -1.38 -13.00
N ARG A 180 9.17 -1.49 -14.06
CA ARG A 180 9.25 -0.55 -15.20
C ARG A 180 8.95 0.89 -14.76
N SER A 181 7.93 1.10 -13.95
CA SER A 181 7.57 2.41 -13.41
C SER A 181 8.72 3.03 -12.58
N GLN A 182 9.36 2.24 -11.72
CA GLN A 182 10.51 2.68 -10.93
C GLN A 182 11.73 3.02 -11.81
N MET A 183 12.00 2.23 -12.85
CA MET A 183 13.11 2.46 -13.78
C MET A 183 12.86 3.65 -14.71
N ALA A 184 11.63 3.92 -15.09
CA ALA A 184 11.26 5.08 -15.92
C ALA A 184 11.27 6.39 -15.13
N GLY A 185 11.18 6.32 -13.80
CA GLY A 185 11.12 7.46 -12.90
C GLY A 185 12.47 7.84 -12.29
N GLN A 186 12.40 8.58 -11.21
CA GLN A 186 13.52 8.89 -10.32
C GLN A 186 13.26 8.26 -8.95
N LYS A 187 14.27 8.25 -8.08
CA LYS A 187 14.12 7.76 -6.71
C LYS A 187 12.95 8.47 -6.03
N ASN A 188 12.02 7.70 -5.48
CA ASN A 188 10.77 8.14 -4.84
C ASN A 188 9.78 8.88 -5.77
N ALA A 189 9.97 8.79 -7.08
CA ALA A 189 9.08 9.37 -8.08
C ALA A 189 8.93 8.40 -9.28
N PRO A 190 8.27 7.25 -9.07
CA PRO A 190 8.01 6.30 -10.15
C PRO A 190 7.14 6.95 -11.22
N ARG A 191 7.31 6.54 -12.46
CA ARG A 191 6.54 7.05 -13.60
C ARG A 191 5.76 5.93 -14.27
N ILE A 192 4.46 6.14 -14.35
CA ILE A 192 3.56 5.35 -15.19
C ILE A 192 2.55 6.30 -15.80
N SER A 193 2.38 6.23 -17.11
CA SER A 193 1.37 7.01 -17.82
C SER A 193 0.03 6.27 -17.88
N THR A 194 -1.05 7.02 -18.08
CA THR A 194 -2.38 6.43 -18.31
C THR A 194 -2.38 5.43 -19.47
N PRO A 195 -1.78 5.72 -20.66
CA PRO A 195 -1.68 4.72 -21.74
C PRO A 195 -0.92 3.45 -21.35
N GLU A 196 0.25 3.57 -20.69
CA GLU A 196 1.03 2.41 -20.25
C GLU A 196 0.26 1.54 -19.25
N LEU A 197 -0.48 2.17 -18.32
CA LEU A 197 -1.34 1.43 -17.41
C LEU A 197 -2.46 0.72 -18.17
N PHE A 198 -3.13 1.40 -19.09
CA PHE A 198 -4.25 0.83 -19.84
C PHE A 198 -3.80 -0.33 -20.74
N ASP A 199 -2.66 -0.22 -21.40
CA ASP A 199 -2.04 -1.31 -22.18
C ASP A 199 -1.73 -2.52 -21.27
N ALA A 200 -1.24 -2.26 -20.05
CA ALA A 200 -1.00 -3.33 -19.08
C ALA A 200 -2.30 -3.97 -18.58
N LEU A 201 -3.35 -3.19 -18.32
CA LEU A 201 -4.66 -3.67 -17.90
C LEU A 201 -5.31 -4.56 -18.97
N ASP A 202 -5.23 -4.17 -20.25
CA ASP A 202 -5.76 -4.95 -21.35
C ASP A 202 -4.96 -6.25 -21.56
N SER A 203 -3.63 -6.17 -21.48
CA SER A 203 -2.73 -7.33 -21.64
C SER A 203 -2.88 -8.35 -20.51
N HIS A 204 -3.27 -7.92 -19.31
CA HIS A 204 -3.42 -8.73 -18.10
C HIS A 204 -4.87 -8.79 -17.61
N ARG A 205 -5.81 -8.71 -18.55
CA ARG A 205 -7.25 -8.77 -18.25
C ARG A 205 -7.61 -10.06 -17.53
N GLY A 206 -8.18 -9.92 -16.33
CA GLY A 206 -8.51 -11.04 -15.44
C GLY A 206 -7.43 -11.43 -14.43
N ASP A 207 -6.18 -11.01 -14.61
CA ASP A 207 -5.08 -11.27 -13.67
C ASP A 207 -5.17 -10.37 -12.44
N TRP A 208 -5.81 -9.19 -12.57
CA TRP A 208 -5.90 -8.17 -11.56
C TRP A 208 -7.35 -7.80 -11.21
N ALA A 209 -7.56 -7.34 -10.00
CA ALA A 209 -8.73 -6.59 -9.58
C ALA A 209 -8.32 -5.15 -9.29
N LEU A 210 -9.13 -4.19 -9.73
CA LEU A 210 -8.87 -2.77 -9.58
C LEU A 210 -9.88 -2.13 -8.65
N LEU A 211 -9.39 -1.29 -7.71
CA LEU A 211 -10.22 -0.46 -6.86
C LEU A 211 -9.97 1.01 -7.23
N THR A 212 -11.02 1.83 -7.13
CA THR A 212 -10.95 3.26 -7.51
C THR A 212 -10.21 4.14 -6.49
N ALA A 213 -9.54 3.55 -5.48
CA ALA A 213 -8.59 4.16 -4.56
C ALA A 213 -9.15 5.30 -3.68
N GLY A 214 -10.29 5.09 -3.04
CA GLY A 214 -10.85 5.99 -2.04
C GLY A 214 -10.94 7.46 -2.49
N ARG A 215 -10.82 8.43 -1.57
CA ARG A 215 -11.01 9.87 -1.87
C ARG A 215 -10.02 10.44 -2.88
N ARG A 216 -8.81 9.91 -2.96
CA ARG A 216 -7.74 10.37 -3.86
C ARG A 216 -7.66 9.58 -5.15
N GLY A 217 -8.59 8.65 -5.35
CA GLY A 217 -8.68 7.85 -6.55
C GLY A 217 -9.08 8.66 -7.78
N ALA A 218 -8.79 8.14 -8.96
CA ALA A 218 -9.08 8.80 -10.23
C ALA A 218 -10.58 9.18 -10.35
N VAL A 219 -11.47 8.25 -10.02
CA VAL A 219 -12.93 8.45 -10.15
C VAL A 219 -13.48 9.41 -9.10
N PRO A 220 -13.20 9.26 -7.78
CA PRO A 220 -13.66 10.24 -6.78
C PRO A 220 -13.10 11.66 -7.00
N THR A 221 -11.85 11.79 -7.41
CA THR A 221 -11.25 13.10 -7.72
C THR A 221 -11.94 13.77 -8.90
N ALA A 222 -12.26 13.01 -9.95
CA ALA A 222 -13.02 13.53 -11.08
C ALA A 222 -14.47 13.90 -10.68
N LEU A 223 -15.07 13.15 -9.73
CA LEU A 223 -16.38 13.50 -9.18
C LEU A 223 -16.37 14.86 -8.46
N GLU A 224 -15.32 15.15 -7.70
CA GLU A 224 -15.17 16.44 -7.01
C GLU A 224 -14.89 17.60 -7.97
N ALA A 225 -14.02 17.39 -8.95
CA ALA A 225 -13.56 18.42 -9.85
C ALA A 225 -14.55 18.74 -10.99
N GLU A 226 -15.18 17.70 -11.55
CA GLU A 226 -15.97 17.78 -12.79
C GLU A 226 -17.39 17.21 -12.63
N GLY A 227 -17.77 16.79 -11.44
CA GLY A 227 -19.06 16.19 -11.14
C GLY A 227 -19.23 14.78 -11.73
N VAL A 228 -20.48 14.30 -11.76
CA VAL A 228 -20.81 12.93 -12.19
C VAL A 228 -20.35 12.62 -13.62
N LEU A 229 -20.34 13.60 -14.51
CA LEU A 229 -19.90 13.40 -15.91
C LEU A 229 -18.40 13.12 -16.00
N GLY A 230 -17.58 13.82 -15.22
CA GLY A 230 -16.14 13.56 -15.13
C GLY A 230 -15.86 12.19 -14.53
N ALA A 231 -16.49 11.85 -13.42
CA ALA A 231 -16.36 10.55 -12.76
C ALA A 231 -16.77 9.39 -13.68
N ARG A 232 -17.89 9.56 -14.44
CA ARG A 232 -18.34 8.56 -15.42
C ARG A 232 -17.30 8.35 -16.51
N ARG A 233 -16.74 9.43 -17.07
CA ARG A 233 -15.69 9.32 -18.09
C ARG A 233 -14.48 8.55 -17.59
N GLU A 234 -13.97 8.87 -16.40
CA GLU A 234 -12.83 8.15 -15.80
C GLU A 234 -13.16 6.68 -15.56
N LEU A 235 -14.32 6.37 -14.99
CA LEU A 235 -14.71 4.99 -14.74
C LEU A 235 -14.88 4.20 -16.04
N CYS A 236 -15.50 4.78 -17.07
CA CYS A 236 -15.65 4.13 -18.37
C CYS A 236 -14.30 3.77 -18.99
N GLN A 237 -13.30 4.64 -18.94
CA GLN A 237 -11.97 4.38 -19.48
C GLN A 237 -11.28 3.20 -18.73
N ILE A 238 -11.39 3.17 -17.41
CA ILE A 238 -10.83 2.06 -16.60
C ILE A 238 -11.55 0.74 -16.93
N VAL A 239 -12.88 0.78 -17.06
CA VAL A 239 -13.70 -0.40 -17.39
C VAL A 239 -13.41 -0.92 -18.80
N GLU A 240 -13.21 -0.03 -19.77
CA GLU A 240 -12.85 -0.41 -21.14
C GLU A 240 -11.50 -1.13 -21.16
N ALA A 241 -10.50 -0.62 -20.46
CA ALA A 241 -9.17 -1.23 -20.40
C ALA A 241 -9.15 -2.55 -19.62
N ALA A 242 -9.78 -2.61 -18.45
CA ALA A 242 -9.64 -3.74 -17.52
C ALA A 242 -10.74 -4.81 -17.66
N GLY A 243 -11.91 -4.46 -18.20
CA GLY A 243 -13.14 -5.27 -18.14
C GLY A 243 -13.92 -5.02 -16.84
N LYS A 244 -15.24 -4.88 -16.98
CA LYS A 244 -16.14 -4.50 -15.87
C LYS A 244 -16.11 -5.48 -14.68
N GLU A 245 -15.83 -6.75 -14.94
CA GLU A 245 -15.72 -7.82 -13.94
C GLU A 245 -14.47 -7.70 -13.05
N ASN A 246 -13.54 -6.87 -13.46
CA ASN A 246 -12.28 -6.64 -12.77
C ASN A 246 -12.20 -5.28 -12.05
N VAL A 247 -13.22 -4.43 -12.21
CA VAL A 247 -13.25 -3.07 -11.64
C VAL A 247 -14.27 -2.98 -10.51
N PHE A 248 -13.85 -2.40 -9.40
CA PHE A 248 -14.67 -2.18 -8.22
C PHE A 248 -14.61 -0.71 -7.82
N VAL A 249 -15.77 -0.10 -7.66
CA VAL A 249 -15.87 1.24 -7.08
C VAL A 249 -15.74 1.11 -5.57
N GLU A 250 -14.70 1.76 -5.03
CA GLU A 250 -14.37 1.72 -3.62
C GLU A 250 -15.10 2.82 -2.86
N LEU A 251 -15.73 2.45 -1.76
CA LEU A 251 -16.46 3.35 -0.87
C LEU A 251 -15.75 3.42 0.49
N TRP A 252 -15.58 4.63 1.01
CA TRP A 252 -15.05 4.91 2.34
C TRP A 252 -16.07 5.68 3.18
N ASN A 253 -16.18 5.34 4.44
CA ASN A 253 -16.90 6.16 5.40
C ASN A 253 -16.03 6.37 6.65
N HIS A 254 -15.42 7.55 6.75
CA HIS A 254 -14.60 7.96 7.89
C HIS A 254 -15.31 8.99 8.78
N GLY A 255 -16.62 9.18 8.58
CA GLY A 255 -17.44 10.14 9.32
C GLY A 255 -17.26 11.59 8.87
N ASP A 256 -16.74 11.82 7.66
CA ASP A 256 -16.74 13.13 7.03
C ASP A 256 -18.18 13.46 6.56
N PRO A 257 -18.67 14.69 6.78
CA PRO A 257 -20.03 15.07 6.34
C PRO A 257 -20.33 14.86 4.86
N SER A 258 -19.29 14.83 4.02
CA SER A 258 -19.41 14.61 2.57
C SER A 258 -19.39 13.13 2.18
N ASP A 259 -19.07 12.21 3.10
CA ASP A 259 -18.89 10.78 2.79
C ASP A 259 -20.18 10.17 2.22
N ASP A 260 -21.31 10.38 2.88
CA ASP A 260 -22.58 9.78 2.45
C ASP A 260 -22.98 10.24 1.06
N SER A 261 -22.97 11.56 0.81
CA SER A 261 -23.37 12.09 -0.50
C SER A 261 -22.41 11.71 -1.63
N ARG A 262 -21.12 11.55 -1.33
CA ARG A 262 -20.13 11.07 -2.29
C ARG A 262 -20.36 9.58 -2.58
N ASN A 263 -20.53 8.77 -1.53
CA ASN A 263 -20.74 7.33 -1.65
C ASN A 263 -22.04 7.02 -2.42
N ASP A 264 -23.13 7.76 -2.20
CA ASP A 264 -24.36 7.59 -2.95
C ASP A 264 -24.12 7.81 -4.46
N ARG A 265 -23.43 8.89 -4.84
CA ARG A 265 -23.11 9.16 -6.25
C ARG A 265 -22.18 8.12 -6.86
N LEU A 266 -21.20 7.64 -6.11
CA LEU A 266 -20.30 6.58 -6.57
C LEU A 266 -21.05 5.25 -6.71
N ALA A 267 -21.97 4.93 -5.80
CA ALA A 267 -22.81 3.73 -5.88
C ALA A 267 -23.75 3.77 -7.10
N ASP A 268 -24.40 4.92 -7.36
CA ASP A 268 -25.24 5.11 -8.55
C ASP A 268 -24.42 4.92 -9.83
N LEU A 269 -23.20 5.48 -9.87
CA LEU A 269 -22.30 5.35 -11.00
C LEU A 269 -21.85 3.90 -11.22
N ALA A 270 -21.54 3.16 -10.15
CA ALA A 270 -21.19 1.76 -10.21
C ALA A 270 -22.35 0.90 -10.75
N ALA A 271 -23.58 1.18 -10.29
CA ALA A 271 -24.78 0.51 -10.76
C ALA A 271 -25.04 0.78 -12.26
N GLU A 272 -24.87 2.02 -12.69
CA GLU A 272 -25.00 2.42 -14.10
C GLU A 272 -23.99 1.67 -14.99
N GLN A 273 -22.73 1.61 -14.58
CA GLN A 273 -21.65 0.94 -15.32
C GLN A 273 -21.63 -0.58 -15.11
N LYS A 274 -22.47 -1.11 -14.23
CA LYS A 274 -22.54 -2.55 -13.87
C LYS A 274 -21.22 -3.10 -13.39
N VAL A 275 -20.49 -2.33 -12.58
CA VAL A 275 -19.27 -2.73 -11.87
C VAL A 275 -19.57 -3.02 -10.41
N GLY A 276 -18.66 -3.77 -9.75
CA GLY A 276 -18.82 -4.11 -8.34
C GLY A 276 -18.63 -2.92 -7.42
N LEU A 277 -19.28 -2.95 -6.24
CA LEU A 277 -19.01 -2.06 -5.12
C LEU A 277 -18.18 -2.77 -4.07
N LEU A 278 -17.27 -2.06 -3.45
CA LEU A 278 -16.42 -2.56 -2.38
C LEU A 278 -16.26 -1.51 -1.29
N CYS A 279 -16.48 -1.90 -0.04
CA CYS A 279 -16.19 -1.04 1.11
C CYS A 279 -14.84 -1.39 1.71
N THR A 280 -13.99 -0.39 1.92
CA THR A 280 -12.71 -0.51 2.61
C THR A 280 -12.57 0.61 3.64
N ASN A 281 -11.53 0.54 4.46
CA ASN A 281 -11.20 1.62 5.38
C ASN A 281 -9.98 2.44 4.96
N GLY A 282 -9.23 2.02 3.93
CA GLY A 282 -7.97 2.70 3.59
C GLY A 282 -7.06 2.80 4.81
N VAL A 283 -6.65 1.66 5.35
CA VAL A 283 -6.00 1.55 6.65
C VAL A 283 -4.58 2.10 6.60
N HIS A 284 -4.26 3.06 7.50
CA HIS A 284 -2.92 3.64 7.65
C HIS A 284 -2.23 3.22 8.96
N TYR A 285 -2.93 2.59 9.88
CA TYR A 285 -2.37 2.09 11.15
C TYR A 285 -3.25 0.98 11.74
N ALA A 286 -2.62 0.03 12.44
CA ALA A 286 -3.29 -1.13 13.00
C ALA A 286 -4.20 -0.77 14.18
N VAL A 287 -3.72 0.03 15.11
CA VAL A 287 -4.41 0.28 16.39
C VAL A 287 -4.61 1.79 16.66
N PRO A 288 -5.68 2.18 17.39
CA PRO A 288 -6.01 3.58 17.65
C PRO A 288 -4.87 4.39 18.32
N SER A 289 -4.01 3.75 19.10
CA SER A 289 -2.87 4.42 19.77
C SER A 289 -1.87 5.00 18.75
N LYS A 290 -1.79 4.44 17.55
CA LYS A 290 -0.93 4.93 16.45
C LYS A 290 -1.49 6.15 15.70
N ARG A 291 -2.74 6.54 15.97
CA ARG A 291 -3.36 7.72 15.34
C ARG A 291 -2.54 8.99 15.50
N ARG A 292 -1.89 9.19 16.68
CA ARG A 292 -1.06 10.39 16.92
C ARG A 292 0.17 10.39 16.01
N LEU A 293 0.81 9.22 15.83
CA LEU A 293 1.94 9.06 14.91
C LEU A 293 1.50 9.33 13.47
N ALA A 294 0.41 8.70 13.01
CA ALA A 294 -0.12 8.90 11.67
C ALA A 294 -0.44 10.39 11.39
N LYS A 295 -1.02 11.11 12.35
CA LYS A 295 -1.26 12.56 12.23
C LYS A 295 0.03 13.37 12.13
N ALA A 296 1.06 13.02 12.91
CA ALA A 296 2.35 13.69 12.84
C ALA A 296 3.02 13.47 11.49
N MET A 297 2.96 12.25 10.96
CA MET A 297 3.49 11.90 9.64
C MET A 297 2.76 12.66 8.53
N ALA A 298 1.43 12.72 8.58
CA ALA A 298 0.63 13.49 7.62
C ALA A 298 0.92 15.00 7.67
N ALA A 299 1.31 15.55 8.84
CA ALA A 299 1.69 16.95 8.97
C ALA A 299 3.09 17.26 8.41
N ILE A 300 3.95 16.24 8.28
CA ILE A 300 5.30 16.36 7.68
C ILE A 300 5.23 16.21 6.16
N ARG A 301 4.31 15.38 5.67
CA ARG A 301 4.07 15.14 4.23
C ARG A 301 3.55 16.39 3.51
#